data_461c6e317d89d949742c99f4a5f069c4
#
_entry.id   461c6e317d89d949742c99f4a5f069c4
#
_cell.length_a   1.000
_cell.length_b   1.000
_cell.length_c   1.000
_cell.angle_alpha   90.00
_cell.angle_beta   90.00
_cell.angle_gamma   90.00
#
_symmetry.space_group_name_H-M   'P 1'
#
loop_
_entity.id
_entity.type
_entity.pdbx_description
1 polymer ?
#
loop_
_entity_poly.entity_id
_entity_poly.type
_entity_poly.pdbx_seq_one_letter_code
_entity_poly.pdbx_strand_id
1 'polypeptide(L)'
;IPRRWDEQGREYQADADDAAYATFQLDGGVIAQLNSSWCVRVRRDDLVTFQVDGTLGSAVAGLHRCWTQSRVNTPRPVWNPDVPQTIDFFGNWLEVPDNQPVENGFKSQWEAFIRHLFDDGPWQYTLLEGAKGVQLAQLGLQSWAERRWIEVPELVQ
;
A
#
# COMPACT_ATOMS: atom_id res chain seq x y z
N ILE A 1 18.60 8.35 -5.24
CA ILE A 1 19.74 8.21 -6.18
C ILE A 1 19.97 9.55 -6.86
N PRO A 2 20.91 10.39 -6.37
CA PRO A 2 21.05 11.76 -6.84
C PRO A 2 21.59 11.89 -8.27
N ARG A 3 22.33 10.89 -8.76
CA ARG A 3 22.83 10.89 -10.14
C ARG A 3 22.10 9.85 -10.97
N ARG A 4 21.61 10.27 -12.11
CA ARG A 4 20.89 9.42 -13.05
C ARG A 4 21.35 9.70 -14.48
N TRP A 5 21.01 8.83 -15.40
CA TRP A 5 21.29 8.98 -16.83
C TRP A 5 19.97 8.95 -17.60
N ASP A 6 19.83 9.85 -18.54
CA ASP A 6 18.69 9.89 -19.46
C ASP A 6 18.79 8.80 -20.53
N GLU A 7 17.81 8.72 -21.40
CA GLU A 7 17.75 7.75 -22.49
C GLU A 7 18.89 7.88 -23.49
N GLN A 8 19.53 9.05 -23.56
CA GLN A 8 20.70 9.32 -24.37
C GLN A 8 22.04 9.07 -23.64
N GLY A 9 21.99 8.57 -22.41
CA GLY A 9 23.16 8.30 -21.60
C GLY A 9 23.81 9.54 -20.99
N ARG A 10 23.15 10.70 -20.96
CA ARG A 10 23.67 11.92 -20.33
C ARG A 10 23.37 11.92 -18.86
N GLU A 11 24.39 12.20 -18.05
CA GLU A 11 24.22 12.30 -16.60
C GLU A 11 23.44 13.58 -16.23
N TYR A 12 22.52 13.45 -15.30
CA TYR A 12 21.82 14.59 -14.69
C TYR A 12 21.63 14.39 -13.19
N GLN A 13 21.52 15.52 -12.48
CA GLN A 13 21.18 15.53 -11.06
C GLN A 13 19.66 15.37 -10.90
N ALA A 14 19.25 14.31 -10.22
CA ALA A 14 17.85 14.10 -9.91
C ALA A 14 17.49 14.81 -8.61
N ASP A 15 16.37 15.51 -8.61
CA ASP A 15 15.79 16.23 -7.46
C ASP A 15 14.47 15.62 -6.98
N ALA A 16 13.93 14.64 -7.73
CA ALA A 16 12.74 13.90 -7.34
C ALA A 16 13.04 12.83 -6.30
N ASP A 17 12.09 12.63 -5.39
CA ASP A 17 12.18 11.58 -4.38
C ASP A 17 12.19 10.18 -4.99
N ASP A 18 13.03 9.32 -4.45
CA ASP A 18 13.14 7.91 -4.85
C ASP A 18 12.24 6.99 -4.01
N ALA A 19 11.92 7.43 -2.81
CA ALA A 19 11.13 6.66 -1.86
C ALA A 19 10.34 7.59 -0.95
N ALA A 20 9.14 7.16 -0.58
CA ALA A 20 8.29 7.79 0.42
C ALA A 20 7.93 6.78 1.51
N TYR A 21 8.08 7.19 2.74
CA TYR A 21 7.72 6.44 3.94
C TYR A 21 6.83 7.33 4.78
N ALA A 22 5.58 6.94 4.95
CA ALA A 22 4.60 7.76 5.65
C ALA A 22 3.88 6.95 6.72
N THR A 23 3.53 7.60 7.82
CA THR A 23 2.66 7.07 8.86
C THR A 23 1.45 7.98 8.99
N PHE A 24 0.28 7.38 8.99
CA PHE A 24 -1.00 8.07 9.16
C PHE A 24 -1.68 7.56 10.42
N GLN A 25 -2.27 8.47 11.16
CA GLN A 25 -3.22 8.15 12.21
C GLN A 25 -4.62 8.42 11.67
N LEU A 26 -5.44 7.37 11.61
CA LEU A 26 -6.82 7.45 11.17
C LEU A 26 -7.76 7.56 12.37
N ASP A 27 -9.02 7.86 12.09
CA ASP A 27 -10.06 7.85 13.11
C ASP A 27 -10.13 6.52 13.85
N GLY A 28 -10.48 6.56 15.13
CA GLY A 28 -10.50 5.38 15.97
C GLY A 28 -9.13 4.88 16.42
N GLY A 29 -8.04 5.62 16.16
CA GLY A 29 -6.68 5.29 16.60
C GLY A 29 -5.97 4.24 15.75
N VAL A 30 -6.46 3.97 14.55
CA VAL A 30 -5.81 3.07 13.59
C VAL A 30 -4.55 3.74 13.05
N ILE A 31 -3.45 2.99 13.01
CA ILE A 31 -2.20 3.45 12.41
C ILE A 31 -2.02 2.76 11.04
N ALA A 32 -1.86 3.56 10.00
CA ALA A 32 -1.54 3.09 8.68
C ALA A 32 -0.12 3.51 8.29
N GLN A 33 0.64 2.59 7.69
CA GLN A 33 1.98 2.85 7.18
C GLN A 33 2.00 2.60 5.69
N LEU A 34 2.59 3.53 4.96
CA LEU A 34 2.80 3.43 3.53
C LEU A 34 4.30 3.51 3.22
N ASN A 35 4.79 2.49 2.54
CA ASN A 35 6.16 2.45 2.05
C ASN A 35 6.11 2.32 0.54
N SER A 36 6.58 3.32 -0.18
CA SER A 36 6.65 3.31 -1.64
C SER A 36 8.04 3.66 -2.11
N SER A 37 8.58 2.84 -3.00
CA SER A 37 9.86 3.14 -3.63
C SER A 37 9.97 2.39 -4.96
N TRP A 38 10.56 3.04 -5.94
CA TRP A 38 10.88 2.41 -7.23
C TRP A 38 12.36 2.00 -7.37
N CYS A 39 13.19 2.35 -6.40
CA CYS A 39 14.65 2.13 -6.47
C CYS A 39 15.20 1.14 -5.44
N VAL A 40 14.39 0.62 -4.51
CA VAL A 40 14.86 -0.34 -3.51
C VAL A 40 14.93 -1.75 -4.08
N ARG A 41 15.86 -2.54 -3.52
CA ARG A 41 15.94 -3.96 -3.78
C ARG A 41 14.97 -4.68 -2.87
N VAL A 42 14.00 -5.38 -3.44
CA VAL A 42 13.01 -6.13 -2.68
C VAL A 42 13.23 -7.63 -2.84
N ARG A 43 13.05 -8.36 -1.74
CA ARG A 43 12.98 -9.81 -1.72
C ARG A 43 11.64 -10.20 -1.10
N ARG A 44 10.62 -10.20 -1.93
CA ARG A 44 9.26 -10.61 -1.57
C ARG A 44 8.58 -11.17 -2.84
N ASP A 45 7.53 -11.91 -2.66
CA ASP A 45 6.88 -12.65 -3.74
C ASP A 45 6.07 -11.76 -4.68
N ASP A 46 5.75 -10.52 -4.24
CA ASP A 46 4.96 -9.57 -5.03
C ASP A 46 5.52 -8.14 -4.94
N LEU A 47 5.23 -7.32 -5.94
CA LEU A 47 5.64 -5.91 -5.97
C LEU A 47 4.86 -5.08 -4.95
N VAL A 48 3.62 -5.44 -4.68
CA VAL A 48 2.73 -4.75 -3.76
C VAL A 48 2.33 -5.72 -2.65
N THR A 49 2.33 -5.24 -1.42
CA THR A 49 1.81 -5.97 -0.27
C THR A 49 0.93 -5.04 0.55
N PHE A 50 -0.30 -5.46 0.77
CA PHE A 50 -1.23 -4.85 1.72
C PHE A 50 -1.35 -5.78 2.92
N GLN A 51 -1.14 -5.24 4.11
CA GLN A 51 -1.33 -5.98 5.35
C GLN A 51 -2.28 -5.22 6.26
N VAL A 52 -3.20 -5.94 6.85
CA VAL A 52 -4.11 -5.41 7.86
C VAL A 52 -4.07 -6.34 9.06
N ASP A 53 -3.76 -5.77 10.21
CA ASP A 53 -3.75 -6.46 11.50
C ASP A 53 -4.86 -5.91 12.37
N GLY A 54 -5.79 -6.77 12.75
CA GLY A 54 -6.93 -6.44 13.59
C GLY A 54 -6.98 -7.27 14.86
N THR A 55 -7.92 -6.95 15.74
CA THR A 55 -8.10 -7.62 17.03
C THR A 55 -8.59 -9.08 16.90
N LEU A 56 -9.20 -9.43 15.78
CA LEU A 56 -9.78 -10.75 15.53
C LEU A 56 -8.99 -11.58 14.52
N GLY A 57 -8.01 -11.00 13.85
CA GLY A 57 -7.17 -11.67 12.86
C GLY A 57 -6.47 -10.70 11.96
N SER A 58 -5.77 -11.24 10.98
CA SER A 58 -4.96 -10.48 10.02
C SER A 58 -5.26 -10.93 8.60
N ALA A 59 -5.00 -10.04 7.65
CA ALA A 59 -5.02 -10.33 6.23
C ALA A 59 -3.78 -9.76 5.55
N VAL A 60 -3.25 -10.50 4.59
CA VAL A 60 -2.13 -10.07 3.74
C VAL A 60 -2.50 -10.33 2.29
N ALA A 61 -2.43 -9.30 1.45
CA ALA A 61 -2.73 -9.41 0.04
C ALA A 61 -1.61 -8.81 -0.81
N GLY A 62 -1.34 -9.45 -1.93
CA GLY A 62 -0.54 -8.92 -3.03
C GLY A 62 -1.40 -8.59 -4.24
N LEU A 63 -0.78 -8.61 -5.43
CA LEU A 63 -1.51 -8.40 -6.70
C LEU A 63 -2.34 -9.62 -7.12
N HIS A 64 -1.94 -10.83 -6.68
CA HIS A 64 -2.48 -12.08 -7.18
C HIS A 64 -2.99 -13.02 -6.10
N ARG A 65 -2.68 -12.78 -4.85
CA ARG A 65 -3.03 -13.67 -3.74
C ARG A 65 -3.43 -12.89 -2.50
N CYS A 66 -4.30 -13.52 -1.71
CA CYS A 66 -4.70 -13.01 -0.41
C CYS A 66 -4.72 -14.16 0.61
N TRP A 67 -4.21 -13.89 1.80
CA TRP A 67 -4.26 -14.83 2.92
C TRP A 67 -4.87 -14.17 4.13
N THR A 68 -5.56 -14.97 4.93
CA THR A 68 -6.12 -14.55 6.21
C THR A 68 -5.71 -15.50 7.31
N GLN A 69 -5.55 -14.97 8.51
CA GLN A 69 -5.35 -15.75 9.73
C GLN A 69 -6.26 -15.24 10.83
N SER A 70 -7.09 -16.11 11.35
CA SER A 70 -7.92 -15.80 12.51
C SER A 70 -7.08 -15.81 13.80
N ARG A 71 -7.43 -14.93 14.74
CA ARG A 71 -6.79 -14.87 16.05
C ARG A 71 -6.77 -16.22 16.79
N VAL A 72 -7.85 -16.99 16.67
CA VAL A 72 -7.94 -18.30 17.35
C VAL A 72 -6.96 -19.33 16.80
N ASN A 73 -6.51 -19.15 15.55
CA ASN A 73 -5.55 -20.01 14.89
C ASN A 73 -4.12 -19.45 14.94
N THR A 74 -3.91 -18.30 15.58
CA THR A 74 -2.58 -17.70 15.68
C THR A 74 -1.69 -18.52 16.60
N PRO A 75 -0.52 -19.00 16.15
CA PRO A 75 0.42 -19.72 16.98
C PRO A 75 0.88 -18.88 18.17
N ARG A 76 1.07 -19.52 19.31
CA ARG A 76 1.59 -18.86 20.52
C ARG A 76 2.99 -19.40 20.81
N PRO A 77 4.04 -18.81 20.27
CA PRO A 77 5.40 -19.24 20.52
C PRO A 77 5.79 -18.94 21.97
N VAL A 78 6.55 -19.85 22.56
CA VAL A 78 7.32 -19.57 23.78
C VAL A 78 8.75 -19.28 23.33
N TRP A 79 9.20 -18.06 23.54
CA TRP A 79 10.57 -17.71 23.19
C TRP A 79 11.56 -18.31 24.19
N ASN A 80 12.48 -19.13 23.69
CA ASN A 80 13.62 -19.64 24.42
C ASN A 80 14.85 -19.60 23.50
N PRO A 81 15.90 -18.84 23.82
CA PRO A 81 17.09 -18.71 22.98
C PRO A 81 17.89 -20.00 22.84
N ASP A 82 17.73 -20.93 23.78
CA ASP A 82 18.48 -22.20 23.82
C ASP A 82 17.77 -23.33 23.04
N VAL A 83 16.56 -23.09 22.58
CA VAL A 83 15.74 -24.10 21.89
C VAL A 83 15.32 -23.57 20.52
N PRO A 84 15.63 -24.27 19.41
CA PRO A 84 15.16 -23.88 18.10
C PRO A 84 13.65 -23.79 18.04
N GLN A 85 13.14 -22.73 17.39
CA GLN A 85 11.70 -22.55 17.17
C GLN A 85 11.20 -23.59 16.17
N THR A 86 10.20 -24.40 16.58
CA THR A 86 9.59 -25.45 15.77
C THR A 86 8.19 -25.10 15.26
N ILE A 87 7.66 -23.92 15.64
CA ILE A 87 6.32 -23.49 15.22
C ILE A 87 6.34 -23.06 13.76
N ASP A 88 5.44 -23.63 12.98
CA ASP A 88 5.14 -23.13 11.64
C ASP A 88 4.19 -21.93 11.75
N PHE A 89 4.72 -20.72 11.55
CA PHE A 89 3.96 -19.48 11.60
C PHE A 89 3.07 -19.28 10.37
N PHE A 90 3.29 -20.04 9.30
CA PHE A 90 2.53 -19.93 8.04
C PHE A 90 1.43 -20.99 7.92
N GLY A 91 1.55 -22.11 8.61
CA GLY A 91 0.67 -23.25 8.45
C GLY A 91 -0.80 -23.01 8.77
N ASN A 92 -1.11 -21.95 9.52
CA ASN A 92 -2.49 -21.61 9.88
C ASN A 92 -3.03 -20.39 9.10
N TRP A 93 -2.31 -19.93 8.09
CA TRP A 93 -2.84 -18.96 7.13
C TRP A 93 -3.68 -19.67 6.08
N LEU A 94 -4.84 -19.12 5.80
CA LEU A 94 -5.78 -19.65 4.81
C LEU A 94 -5.72 -18.77 3.57
N GLU A 95 -5.46 -19.36 2.41
CA GLU A 95 -5.56 -18.67 1.15
C GLU A 95 -7.02 -18.39 0.80
N VAL A 96 -7.31 -17.14 0.45
CA VAL A 96 -8.63 -16.74 -0.01
C VAL A 96 -8.73 -17.08 -1.49
N PRO A 97 -9.70 -17.91 -1.91
CA PRO A 97 -9.85 -18.26 -3.31
C PRO A 97 -10.19 -17.04 -4.17
N ASP A 98 -9.61 -16.98 -5.36
CA ASP A 98 -9.98 -15.99 -6.36
C ASP A 98 -11.42 -16.22 -6.82
N ASN A 99 -12.22 -15.17 -6.77
CA ASN A 99 -13.61 -15.19 -7.26
C ASN A 99 -13.78 -14.51 -8.62
N GLN A 100 -12.72 -13.88 -9.12
CA GLN A 100 -12.69 -13.23 -10.43
C GLN A 100 -11.29 -13.36 -11.05
N PRO A 101 -11.19 -13.41 -12.38
CA PRO A 101 -9.89 -13.37 -13.04
C PRO A 101 -9.18 -12.05 -12.78
N VAL A 102 -7.87 -12.12 -12.55
CA VAL A 102 -7.02 -10.94 -12.42
C VAL A 102 -6.89 -10.27 -13.80
N GLU A 103 -7.32 -9.04 -13.89
CA GLU A 103 -7.21 -8.23 -15.10
C GLU A 103 -6.15 -7.13 -14.97
N ASN A 104 -5.69 -6.63 -16.13
CA ASN A 104 -4.81 -5.49 -16.17
C ASN A 104 -5.52 -4.23 -15.65
N GLY A 105 -5.02 -3.63 -14.57
CA GLY A 105 -5.63 -2.47 -13.90
C GLY A 105 -5.80 -1.26 -14.82
N PHE A 106 -4.91 -1.03 -15.77
CA PHE A 106 -5.04 0.05 -16.75
C PHE A 106 -6.21 -0.19 -17.71
N LYS A 107 -6.37 -1.45 -18.18
CA LYS A 107 -7.52 -1.83 -19.00
C LYS A 107 -8.82 -1.59 -18.25
N SER A 108 -8.93 -2.12 -17.03
CA SER A 108 -10.13 -2.00 -16.20
C SER A 108 -10.48 -0.54 -15.89
N GLN A 109 -9.47 0.32 -15.66
CA GLN A 109 -9.67 1.75 -15.45
C GLN A 109 -10.23 2.44 -16.70
N TRP A 110 -9.67 2.15 -17.88
CA TRP A 110 -10.19 2.70 -19.13
C TRP A 110 -11.58 2.23 -19.46
N GLU A 111 -11.89 0.96 -19.24
CA GLU A 111 -13.23 0.43 -19.43
C GLU A 111 -14.23 1.10 -18.49
N ALA A 112 -13.88 1.28 -17.20
CA ALA A 112 -14.74 1.99 -16.25
C ALA A 112 -15.00 3.44 -16.66
N PHE A 113 -13.96 4.14 -17.15
CA PHE A 113 -14.09 5.52 -17.61
C PHE A 113 -14.98 5.63 -18.86
N ILE A 114 -14.80 4.76 -19.84
CA ILE A 114 -15.61 4.72 -21.04
C ILE A 114 -17.07 4.42 -20.71
N ARG A 115 -17.33 3.46 -19.83
CA ARG A 115 -18.69 3.15 -19.35
C ARG A 115 -19.34 4.36 -18.69
N HIS A 116 -18.61 5.07 -17.85
CA HIS A 116 -19.10 6.28 -17.21
C HIS A 116 -19.49 7.37 -18.25
N LEU A 117 -18.68 7.56 -19.28
CA LEU A 117 -18.99 8.53 -20.35
C LEU A 117 -20.27 8.22 -21.11
N PHE A 118 -20.66 6.97 -21.18
CA PHE A 118 -21.91 6.52 -21.82
C PHE A 118 -23.07 6.30 -20.85
N ASP A 119 -22.94 6.79 -19.60
CA ASP A 119 -23.93 6.62 -18.52
C ASP A 119 -24.24 5.14 -18.17
N ASP A 120 -23.32 4.24 -18.50
CA ASP A 120 -23.47 2.81 -18.27
C ASP A 120 -22.84 2.34 -16.95
N GLY A 121 -22.33 3.25 -16.13
CA GLY A 121 -21.73 2.88 -14.87
C GLY A 121 -21.32 4.07 -13.97
N PRO A 122 -21.12 3.80 -12.67
CA PRO A 122 -20.65 4.80 -11.74
C PRO A 122 -19.18 5.17 -12.01
N TRP A 123 -18.81 6.41 -11.69
CA TRP A 123 -17.42 6.86 -11.69
C TRP A 123 -16.97 7.22 -10.28
N GLN A 124 -16.03 6.46 -9.76
CA GLN A 124 -15.52 6.66 -8.39
C GLN A 124 -14.27 7.54 -8.32
N TYR A 125 -13.61 7.80 -9.45
CA TYR A 125 -12.38 8.59 -9.51
C TYR A 125 -12.69 10.05 -9.84
N THR A 126 -13.37 10.72 -8.93
CA THR A 126 -13.75 12.13 -9.10
C THR A 126 -12.55 13.07 -8.98
N LEU A 127 -12.72 14.33 -9.42
CA LEU A 127 -11.69 15.36 -9.21
C LEU A 127 -11.41 15.58 -7.72
N LEU A 128 -12.40 15.42 -6.86
CA LEU A 128 -12.22 15.50 -5.41
C LEU A 128 -11.29 14.39 -4.89
N GLU A 129 -11.45 13.16 -5.36
CA GLU A 129 -10.54 12.06 -4.99
C GLU A 129 -9.11 12.32 -5.50
N GLY A 130 -8.97 12.89 -6.69
CA GLY A 130 -7.68 13.35 -7.19
C GLY A 130 -7.07 14.46 -6.33
N ALA A 131 -7.87 15.42 -5.89
CA ALA A 131 -7.44 16.51 -5.02
C ALA A 131 -6.98 16.01 -3.65
N LYS A 132 -7.65 15.01 -3.07
CA LYS A 132 -7.21 14.36 -1.82
C LYS A 132 -5.81 13.74 -1.96
N GLY A 133 -5.54 13.08 -3.08
CA GLY A 133 -4.20 12.53 -3.35
C GLY A 133 -3.12 13.62 -3.39
N VAL A 134 -3.37 14.74 -4.06
CA VAL A 134 -2.46 15.88 -4.10
C VAL A 134 -2.27 16.51 -2.72
N GLN A 135 -3.35 16.69 -1.96
CA GLN A 135 -3.31 17.18 -0.58
C GLN A 135 -2.41 16.32 0.30
N LEU A 136 -2.59 15.00 0.28
CA LEU A 136 -1.76 14.08 1.07
C LEU A 136 -0.28 14.18 0.71
N ALA A 137 0.05 14.32 -0.58
CA ALA A 137 1.43 14.50 -1.03
C ALA A 137 2.02 15.82 -0.48
N GLN A 138 1.28 16.93 -0.58
CA GLN A 138 1.73 18.24 -0.07
C GLN A 138 1.91 18.23 1.45
N LEU A 139 0.93 17.72 2.19
CA LEU A 139 1.00 17.65 3.64
C LEU A 139 2.09 16.67 4.11
N GLY A 140 2.35 15.60 3.37
CA GLY A 140 3.46 14.70 3.60
C GLY A 140 4.82 15.41 3.50
N LEU A 141 5.05 16.20 2.45
CA LEU A 141 6.25 17.02 2.29
C LEU A 141 6.38 18.07 3.40
N GLN A 142 5.27 18.71 3.79
CA GLN A 142 5.26 19.66 4.89
C GLN A 142 5.60 18.97 6.21
N SER A 143 4.99 17.83 6.53
CA SER A 143 5.29 17.03 7.72
C SER A 143 6.78 16.67 7.78
N TRP A 144 7.36 16.24 6.65
CA TRP A 144 8.79 15.94 6.56
C TRP A 144 9.66 17.17 6.81
N ALA A 145 9.32 18.32 6.24
CA ALA A 145 10.08 19.56 6.42
C ALA A 145 10.01 20.10 7.84
N GLU A 146 8.82 20.08 8.45
CA GLU A 146 8.55 20.58 9.78
C GLU A 146 8.84 19.59 10.91
N ARG A 147 9.09 18.31 10.57
CA ARG A 147 9.36 17.23 11.54
C ARG A 147 8.26 17.03 12.58
N ARG A 148 7.01 17.15 12.16
CA ARG A 148 5.84 17.00 13.04
C ARG A 148 4.66 16.34 12.30
N TRP A 149 3.70 15.88 13.07
CA TRP A 149 2.39 15.49 12.55
C TRP A 149 1.65 16.71 11.99
N ILE A 150 0.97 16.49 10.86
CA ILE A 150 0.12 17.49 10.22
C ILE A 150 -1.29 16.92 10.15
N GLU A 151 -2.25 17.72 10.61
CA GLU A 151 -3.67 17.41 10.40
C GLU A 151 -4.01 17.45 8.93
N VAL A 152 -4.83 16.50 8.48
CA VAL A 152 -5.34 16.45 7.11
C VAL A 152 -6.76 17.02 7.10
N PRO A 153 -6.95 18.28 6.69
CA PRO A 153 -8.28 18.88 6.66
C PRO A 153 -9.16 18.19 5.62
N GLU A 154 -10.44 18.10 5.93
CA GLU A 154 -11.42 17.57 4.98
C GLU A 154 -11.54 18.51 3.77
N LEU A 155 -11.46 17.94 2.56
CA LEU A 155 -11.80 18.64 1.33
C LEU A 155 -13.29 18.46 1.05
N VAL A 156 -14.00 19.57 0.99
CA VAL A 156 -15.41 19.63 0.61
C VAL A 156 -15.54 20.17 -0.80
N GLN A 157 -16.60 19.75 -1.50
CA GLN A 157 -16.94 20.29 -2.83
C GLN A 157 -17.44 21.72 -2.73
#